data_8d47fa35446920670f5ee5217908bec5
#
_entry.id   8d47fa35446920670f5ee5217908bec5
#
_cell.length_a   1.000
_cell.length_b   1.000
_cell.length_c   1.000
_cell.angle_alpha   90.00
_cell.angle_beta   90.00
_cell.angle_gamma   90.00
#
_symmetry.space_group_name_H-M   'P 1'
#
loop_
_entity.id
_entity.type
_entity.pdbx_description
1 polymer ?
#
loop_
_entity_poly.entity_id
_entity_poly.type
_entity_poly.pdbx_seq_one_letter_code
_entity_poly.pdbx_strand_id
1 'polypeptide(L)'
;MIFVDSSALLKRYIQEPGSDLVDRVMREDSHWAASVLARTESEITLCRRLSGTGLHVDRVRRLGDEWHYITAVPVDADCLLRARAIGCDFSIRTLDAIHLAAAQLIPGRPAF
;
A
#
# COMPACT_ATOMS: atom_id res chain seq x y z
N MET A 1 -4.45 -12.27 7.15
CA MET A 1 -4.58 -10.99 6.43
C MET A 1 -3.26 -10.24 6.45
N ILE A 2 -2.88 -9.66 5.34
CA ILE A 2 -1.66 -8.87 5.20
C ILE A 2 -2.06 -7.45 4.84
N PHE A 3 -1.54 -6.47 5.59
CA PHE A 3 -1.66 -5.07 5.25
C PHE A 3 -0.40 -4.60 4.53
N VAL A 4 -0.56 -4.01 3.35
CA VAL A 4 0.57 -3.50 2.55
C VAL A 4 0.54 -1.99 2.48
N ASP A 5 1.68 -1.36 2.73
CA ASP A 5 1.86 0.06 2.46
C ASP A 5 2.21 0.28 0.98
N SER A 6 2.35 1.53 0.56
CA SER A 6 2.61 1.83 -0.84
C SER A 6 3.97 1.30 -1.32
N SER A 7 4.99 1.31 -0.47
CA SER A 7 6.32 0.82 -0.86
C SER A 7 6.32 -0.69 -1.08
N ALA A 8 5.62 -1.45 -0.23
CA ALA A 8 5.46 -2.88 -0.40
C ALA A 8 4.61 -3.21 -1.63
N LEU A 9 3.48 -2.52 -1.80
CA LEU A 9 2.61 -2.71 -2.95
C LEU A 9 3.34 -2.46 -4.27
N LEU A 10 4.14 -1.40 -4.33
CA LEU A 10 4.91 -1.03 -5.53
C LEU A 10 5.87 -2.15 -5.96
N LYS A 11 6.48 -2.87 -5.02
CA LYS A 11 7.43 -3.95 -5.32
C LYS A 11 6.81 -5.09 -6.12
N ARG A 12 5.50 -5.18 -6.13
CA ARG A 12 4.78 -6.16 -6.94
C ARG A 12 4.76 -5.79 -8.43
N TYR A 13 4.95 -4.51 -8.77
CA TYR A 13 4.84 -3.97 -10.13
C TYR A 13 6.16 -3.47 -10.70
N ILE A 14 7.16 -3.28 -9.87
CA ILE A 14 8.53 -2.95 -10.27
C ILE A 14 9.46 -3.95 -9.62
N GLN A 15 10.36 -4.56 -10.42
CA GLN A 15 11.38 -5.44 -9.88
C GLN A 15 12.47 -4.61 -9.20
N GLU A 16 12.58 -4.77 -7.89
CA GLU A 16 13.57 -4.10 -7.05
C GLU A 16 13.90 -4.97 -5.84
N PRO A 17 14.90 -4.61 -5.02
CA PRO A 17 15.22 -5.38 -3.82
C PRO A 17 13.97 -5.54 -2.92
N GLY A 18 13.67 -6.78 -2.54
CA GLY A 18 12.50 -7.13 -1.75
C GLY A 18 11.27 -7.54 -2.55
N SER A 19 11.26 -7.40 -3.88
CA SER A 19 10.10 -7.78 -4.72
C SER A 19 9.76 -9.26 -4.60
N ASP A 20 10.75 -10.13 -4.60
CA ASP A 20 10.51 -11.58 -4.47
C ASP A 20 9.91 -11.94 -3.12
N LEU A 21 10.36 -11.28 -2.05
CA LEU A 21 9.81 -11.47 -0.71
C LEU A 21 8.34 -11.02 -0.65
N VAL A 22 8.04 -9.85 -1.18
CA VAL A 22 6.66 -9.31 -1.19
C VAL A 22 5.74 -10.23 -1.99
N ASP A 23 6.16 -10.66 -3.18
CA ASP A 23 5.37 -11.56 -4.02
C ASP A 23 5.11 -12.88 -3.31
N ARG A 24 6.10 -13.43 -2.62
CA ARG A 24 5.94 -14.68 -1.87
C ARG A 24 4.94 -14.52 -0.72
N VAL A 25 5.10 -13.46 0.07
CA VAL A 25 4.22 -13.20 1.22
C VAL A 25 2.78 -12.98 0.76
N MET A 26 2.58 -12.23 -0.32
CA MET A 26 1.25 -11.98 -0.86
C MET A 26 0.61 -13.23 -1.48
N ARG A 27 1.40 -14.16 -2.01
CA ARG A 27 0.88 -15.45 -2.50
C ARG A 27 0.47 -16.40 -1.38
N GLU A 28 1.16 -16.35 -0.25
CA GLU A 28 0.89 -17.22 0.89
C GLU A 28 -0.36 -16.82 1.67
N ASP A 29 -0.82 -15.59 1.54
CA ASP A 29 -2.02 -15.09 2.20
C ASP A 29 -2.94 -14.46 1.16
N SER A 30 -4.18 -14.97 1.07
CA SER A 30 -5.15 -14.52 0.09
C SER A 30 -5.89 -13.24 0.49
N HIS A 31 -5.72 -12.76 1.72
CA HIS A 31 -6.39 -11.56 2.23
C HIS A 31 -5.42 -10.40 2.32
N TRP A 32 -5.56 -9.46 1.39
CA TRP A 32 -4.72 -8.27 1.30
C TRP A 32 -5.54 -7.03 1.65
N ALA A 33 -4.93 -6.12 2.38
CA ALA A 33 -5.52 -4.84 2.73
C ALA A 33 -4.51 -3.71 2.57
N ALA A 34 -4.99 -2.52 2.28
CA ALA A 34 -4.17 -1.32 2.14
C ALA A 34 -5.02 -0.09 2.38
N SER A 35 -4.41 1.06 2.70
CA SER A 35 -5.14 2.32 2.65
C SER A 35 -5.43 2.69 1.21
N VAL A 36 -6.49 3.47 0.99
CA VAL A 36 -6.83 3.95 -0.36
C VAL A 36 -5.69 4.76 -0.98
N LEU A 37 -4.85 5.40 -0.17
CA LEU A 37 -3.70 6.16 -0.66
C LEU A 37 -2.62 5.28 -1.27
N ALA A 38 -2.51 4.02 -0.88
CA ALA A 38 -1.49 3.13 -1.40
C ALA A 38 -1.60 2.96 -2.92
N ARG A 39 -2.81 2.90 -3.45
CA ARG A 39 -3.04 2.83 -4.89
C ARG A 39 -2.51 4.06 -5.60
N THR A 40 -2.95 5.24 -5.15
CA THR A 40 -2.57 6.51 -5.79
C THR A 40 -1.07 6.76 -5.72
N GLU A 41 -0.46 6.52 -4.56
CA GLU A 41 0.98 6.66 -4.41
C GLU A 41 1.74 5.72 -5.35
N SER A 42 1.31 4.46 -5.44
CA SER A 42 1.93 3.48 -6.32
C SER A 42 1.75 3.84 -7.80
N GLU A 43 0.56 4.29 -8.21
CA GLU A 43 0.30 4.71 -9.58
C GLU A 43 1.16 5.91 -9.98
N ILE A 44 1.29 6.90 -9.11
CA ILE A 44 2.15 8.06 -9.35
C ILE A 44 3.61 7.63 -9.50
N THR A 45 4.09 6.77 -8.61
CA THR A 45 5.46 6.29 -8.65
C THR A 45 5.73 5.48 -9.92
N LEU A 46 4.80 4.60 -10.32
CA LEU A 46 4.91 3.84 -11.56
C LEU A 46 5.01 4.77 -12.78
N CYS A 47 4.14 5.78 -12.83
CA CYS A 47 4.15 6.77 -13.91
C CYS A 47 5.51 7.49 -14.00
N ARG A 48 6.06 7.91 -12.85
CA ARG A 48 7.33 8.65 -12.80
C ARG A 48 8.53 7.76 -13.12
N ARG A 49 8.61 6.57 -12.52
CA ARG A 49 9.78 5.69 -12.63
C ARG A 49 9.85 4.96 -13.98
N LEU A 50 8.69 4.70 -14.58
CA LEU A 50 8.61 4.01 -15.88
C LEU A 50 8.35 4.96 -17.05
N SER A 51 8.46 6.26 -16.82
CA SER A 51 8.31 7.28 -17.87
C SER A 51 9.28 7.02 -19.00
N GLY A 52 8.78 7.10 -20.23
CA GLY A 52 9.58 6.89 -21.45
C GLY A 52 9.84 5.43 -21.82
N THR A 53 9.46 4.47 -20.96
CA THR A 53 9.66 3.05 -21.23
C THR A 53 8.46 2.40 -21.92
N GLY A 54 7.27 3.03 -21.83
CA GLY A 54 6.01 2.45 -22.29
C GLY A 54 5.44 1.39 -21.35
N LEU A 55 6.14 1.04 -20.28
CA LEU A 55 5.70 -0.01 -19.34
C LEU A 55 4.69 0.46 -18.30
N HIS A 56 4.63 1.77 -18.05
CA HIS A 56 3.79 2.29 -16.97
C HIS A 56 2.29 2.01 -17.20
N VAL A 57 1.81 2.06 -18.43
CA VAL A 57 0.41 1.80 -18.76
C VAL A 57 0.03 0.37 -18.38
N ASP A 58 0.86 -0.61 -18.73
CA ASP A 58 0.65 -2.01 -18.40
C ASP A 58 0.65 -2.24 -16.87
N ARG A 59 1.62 -1.65 -16.18
CA ARG A 59 1.76 -1.81 -14.73
C ARG A 59 0.62 -1.16 -13.96
N VAL A 60 0.20 0.03 -14.34
CA VAL A 60 -0.94 0.73 -13.72
C VAL A 60 -2.24 -0.04 -13.96
N ARG A 61 -2.43 -0.58 -15.16
CA ARG A 61 -3.59 -1.44 -15.45
C ARG A 61 -3.59 -2.69 -14.58
N ARG A 62 -2.46 -3.36 -14.45
CA ARG A 62 -2.33 -4.55 -13.61
C ARG A 62 -2.65 -4.24 -12.14
N LEU A 63 -2.12 -3.15 -11.61
CA LEU A 63 -2.45 -2.69 -10.27
C LEU A 63 -3.96 -2.44 -10.13
N GLY A 64 -4.57 -1.75 -11.09
CA GLY A 64 -6.00 -1.49 -11.08
C GLY A 64 -6.84 -2.77 -11.06
N ASP A 65 -6.45 -3.77 -11.84
CA ASP A 65 -7.14 -5.07 -11.86
C ASP A 65 -6.99 -5.80 -10.52
N GLU A 66 -5.80 -5.83 -9.97
CA GLU A 66 -5.54 -6.52 -8.70
C GLU A 66 -6.11 -5.77 -7.49
N TRP A 67 -6.30 -4.45 -7.61
CA TRP A 67 -6.89 -3.65 -6.55
C TRP A 67 -8.28 -4.12 -6.12
N HIS A 68 -9.03 -4.73 -7.03
CA HIS A 68 -10.35 -5.30 -6.72
C HIS A 68 -10.28 -6.41 -5.67
N TYR A 69 -9.14 -7.05 -5.50
CA TYR A 69 -8.93 -8.11 -4.51
C TYR A 69 -8.37 -7.58 -3.19
N ILE A 70 -8.12 -6.29 -3.08
CA ILE A 70 -7.55 -5.65 -1.89
C ILE A 70 -8.69 -5.01 -1.11
N THR A 71 -8.73 -5.27 0.20
CA THR A 71 -9.60 -4.54 1.11
C THR A 71 -9.03 -3.14 1.29
N ALA A 72 -9.68 -2.14 0.69
CA ALA A 72 -9.23 -0.76 0.75
C ALA A 72 -9.78 -0.07 2.00
N VAL A 73 -8.90 0.45 2.84
CA VAL A 73 -9.27 1.18 4.05
C VAL A 73 -9.36 2.66 3.72
N PRO A 74 -10.51 3.31 3.94
CA PRO A 74 -10.66 4.74 3.66
C PRO A 74 -9.81 5.58 4.60
N VAL A 75 -9.30 6.69 4.09
CA VAL A 75 -8.58 7.70 4.87
C VAL A 75 -9.60 8.76 5.27
N ASP A 76 -10.43 8.43 6.24
CA ASP A 76 -11.49 9.28 6.79
C ASP A 76 -11.01 10.02 8.05
N ALA A 77 -11.94 10.72 8.72
CA ALA A 77 -11.62 11.51 9.90
C ALA A 77 -11.02 10.65 11.04
N ASP A 78 -11.56 9.44 11.25
CA ASP A 78 -11.03 8.54 12.29
C ASP A 78 -9.61 8.09 11.97
N CYS A 79 -9.36 7.75 10.72
CA CYS A 79 -8.01 7.36 10.28
C CYS A 79 -7.03 8.52 10.48
N LEU A 80 -7.40 9.74 10.11
CA LEU A 80 -6.53 10.92 10.23
C LEU A 80 -6.26 11.28 11.69
N LEU A 81 -7.24 11.14 12.58
CA LEU A 81 -7.02 11.38 14.01
C LEU A 81 -6.04 10.35 14.61
N ARG A 82 -6.18 9.09 14.25
CA ARG A 82 -5.23 8.05 14.66
C ARG A 82 -3.84 8.30 14.11
N ALA A 83 -3.75 8.67 12.84
CA ALA A 83 -2.47 8.98 12.20
C ALA A 83 -1.76 10.15 12.90
N ARG A 84 -2.50 11.18 13.28
CA ARG A 84 -1.93 12.32 14.02
C ARG A 84 -1.32 11.86 15.36
N ALA A 85 -2.03 11.04 16.12
CA ALA A 85 -1.52 10.52 17.38
C ALA A 85 -0.25 9.67 17.17
N ILE A 86 -0.27 8.76 16.19
CA ILE A 86 0.88 7.93 15.86
C ILE A 86 2.08 8.77 15.43
N GLY A 87 1.86 9.71 14.52
CA GLY A 87 2.94 10.56 14.01
C GLY A 87 3.55 11.44 15.09
N CYS A 88 2.72 11.98 15.98
CA CYS A 88 3.16 12.81 17.09
C CYS A 88 3.94 12.00 18.13
N ASP A 89 3.41 10.85 18.53
CA ASP A 89 3.96 10.04 19.63
C ASP A 89 5.25 9.32 19.23
N PHE A 90 5.37 8.92 17.96
CA PHE A 90 6.48 8.09 17.49
C PHE A 90 7.38 8.79 16.47
N SER A 91 7.16 10.06 16.19
CA SER A 91 7.94 10.85 15.21
C SER A 91 8.00 10.17 13.82
N ILE A 92 6.86 9.63 13.39
CA ILE A 92 6.72 8.95 12.09
C ILE A 92 6.22 9.96 11.05
N ARG A 93 6.70 9.83 9.80
CA ARG A 93 6.27 10.68 8.69
C ARG A 93 4.77 10.52 8.43
N THR A 94 4.14 11.59 7.93
CA THR A 94 2.68 11.67 7.75
C THR A 94 2.09 10.49 6.99
N LEU A 95 2.63 10.15 5.82
CA LEU A 95 2.08 9.05 5.02
C LEU A 95 2.25 7.70 5.70
N ASP A 96 3.39 7.47 6.35
CA ASP A 96 3.61 6.23 7.10
C ASP A 96 2.64 6.12 8.29
N ALA A 97 2.39 7.23 8.97
CA ALA A 97 1.40 7.28 10.06
C ALA A 97 -0.01 6.96 9.56
N ILE A 98 -0.39 7.46 8.38
CA ILE A 98 -1.69 7.16 7.78
C ILE A 98 -1.83 5.68 7.45
N HIS A 99 -0.80 5.06 6.87
CA HIS A 99 -0.83 3.61 6.59
C HIS A 99 -0.95 2.78 7.87
N LEU A 100 -0.21 3.12 8.92
CA LEU A 100 -0.32 2.43 10.21
C LEU A 100 -1.70 2.61 10.84
N ALA A 101 -2.26 3.82 10.79
CA ALA A 101 -3.60 4.09 11.29
C ALA A 101 -4.65 3.27 10.53
N ALA A 102 -4.53 3.19 9.21
CA ALA A 102 -5.43 2.40 8.39
C ALA A 102 -5.38 0.91 8.77
N ALA A 103 -4.18 0.38 9.01
CA ALA A 103 -4.00 -1.00 9.46
C ALA A 103 -4.71 -1.26 10.80
N GLN A 104 -4.67 -0.31 11.73
CA GLN A 104 -5.32 -0.43 13.04
C GLN A 104 -6.84 -0.44 12.97
N LEU A 105 -7.43 0.11 11.90
CA LEU A 105 -8.88 0.18 11.73
C LEU A 105 -9.48 -1.12 11.17
N ILE A 106 -8.65 -2.05 10.73
CA ILE A 106 -9.12 -3.34 10.23
C ILE A 106 -9.36 -4.27 11.42
N PRO A 107 -10.55 -4.92 11.49
CA PRO A 107 -10.80 -5.93 12.51
C PRO A 107 -9.79 -7.07 12.43
N GLY A 108 -9.31 -7.53 13.58
CA GLY A 108 -8.27 -8.54 13.67
C GLY A 108 -6.88 -7.92 13.78
N ARG A 109 -5.84 -8.69 13.47
CA ARG A 109 -4.44 -8.25 13.54
C ARG A 109 -3.73 -8.58 12.24
N PRO A 110 -3.86 -7.73 11.21
CA PRO A 110 -3.14 -7.98 9.97
C PRO A 110 -1.63 -7.87 10.20
N ALA A 111 -0.86 -8.69 9.49
CA ALA A 111 0.58 -8.51 9.39
C ALA A 111 0.85 -7.30 8.50
N PHE A 112 1.65 -6.40 9.02
CA PHE A 112 2.03 -5.18 8.30
C PHE A 112 3.35 -5.35 7.55
#